data_fd0d8e0622dbc196fc5f11f708603f1d
#
_entry.id   fd0d8e0622dbc196fc5f11f708603f1d
#
_cell.length_a   1.000
_cell.length_b   1.000
_cell.length_c   1.000
_cell.angle_alpha   90.00
_cell.angle_beta   90.00
_cell.angle_gamma   90.00
#
_symmetry.space_group_name_H-M   'P 1'
#
loop_
_entity.id
_entity.type
_entity.pdbx_description
1 polymer ?
#
loop_
_entity_poly.entity_id
_entity_poly.type
_entity_poly.pdbx_seq_one_letter_code
_entity_poly.pdbx_strand_id
1 'polypeptide(L)'
;MKEENLSKEERQRREEEERRRERLFRAIEQLIYTSYLQTLSLPAVRRAIEKGDSHFFFTHNHTANKQVNRVLGNMARRLNGLFLNGIRREWEFSNEVLEARVEAQLDPSTRDRMLRDRLRIDATQSSRIRSADAFVREKQCDGLNLSSRVWNLAGNAKKEIEVIIQNAVIEGKRGTEIAKDLQGFLLEPNKLFRCVKNKETGELELSQAARAYHPGQGVYRSSYKNALRMARTELKAAQCEAAWQSAQSNPLIVGWEIRLSNNHTTLRDGKPCPFHDMCDELQGVYPKAFRFRGWHPHCRCEMLPIIARPSDRKELYRRIFKGDAKERAEWSPRKIEEVPQVFTDWVEKNRERARGWHALPRFITDNPAYIVGEYGRPKPRPVEVPPELKSPKELPRFEGSFQQFADEVRKKGFSEGRTMWIGLLDNVVVKDLHGKGVLLETHDIVVPDQAIVKYLNHPKEGKGATVSTDRYNEIVKAINIPSHIYEDMKSKALVYVYTHPYEPGRMVKVVVHPNYRFKKAVFNAVKSFGVVSEKNMEDGKQYRKIK
;
A
#
# COMPACT_ATOMS: atom_id res chain seq x y z
N MET A 1 -15.39 20.17 -11.80
CA MET A 1 -15.92 19.64 -13.08
C MET A 1 -16.87 18.52 -12.74
N LYS A 2 -18.13 18.62 -13.15
CA LYS A 2 -19.08 17.51 -13.03
C LYS A 2 -18.57 16.33 -13.84
N GLU A 3 -18.85 15.10 -13.45
CA GLU A 3 -18.43 13.86 -14.17
C GLU A 3 -18.78 13.88 -15.68
N GLU A 4 -19.77 14.66 -16.07
CA GLU A 4 -20.23 14.84 -17.44
C GLU A 4 -19.16 15.40 -18.41
N ASN A 5 -18.08 16.02 -17.90
CA ASN A 5 -17.04 16.68 -18.73
C ASN A 5 -15.70 15.93 -18.79
N LEU A 6 -15.64 14.68 -18.26
CA LEU A 6 -14.43 13.87 -18.36
C LEU A 6 -14.37 13.15 -19.71
N SER A 7 -13.17 13.06 -20.29
CA SER A 7 -12.97 12.21 -21.47
C SER A 7 -13.29 10.75 -21.15
N LYS A 8 -13.67 9.98 -22.17
CA LYS A 8 -13.93 8.54 -22.02
C LYS A 8 -12.75 7.80 -21.38
N GLU A 9 -11.53 8.17 -21.78
CA GLU A 9 -10.28 7.58 -21.27
C GLU A 9 -10.03 7.95 -19.81
N GLU A 10 -10.34 9.18 -19.40
CA GLU A 10 -10.19 9.62 -18.02
C GLU A 10 -11.20 8.94 -17.09
N ARG A 11 -12.43 8.69 -17.56
CA ARG A 11 -13.42 7.88 -16.84
C ARG A 11 -12.95 6.43 -16.66
N GLN A 12 -12.45 5.81 -17.71
CA GLN A 12 -11.92 4.43 -17.64
C GLN A 12 -10.76 4.31 -16.65
N ARG A 13 -9.85 5.29 -16.64
CA ARG A 13 -8.74 5.32 -15.68
C ARG A 13 -9.21 5.45 -14.23
N ARG A 14 -10.20 6.31 -13.98
CA ARG A 14 -10.81 6.45 -12.63
C ARG A 14 -11.48 5.17 -12.16
N GLU A 15 -12.24 4.52 -13.02
CA GLU A 15 -12.87 3.23 -12.70
C GLU A 15 -11.84 2.13 -12.44
N GLU A 16 -10.73 2.13 -13.16
CA GLU A 16 -9.66 1.18 -12.92
C GLU A 16 -8.96 1.44 -11.58
N GLU A 17 -8.70 2.71 -11.25
CA GLU A 17 -8.18 3.13 -9.96
C GLU A 17 -9.09 2.70 -8.82
N GLU A 18 -10.39 2.96 -8.91
CA GLU A 18 -11.37 2.54 -7.90
C GLU A 18 -11.43 1.02 -7.75
N ARG A 19 -11.56 0.28 -8.84
CA ARG A 19 -11.57 -1.20 -8.83
C ARG A 19 -10.32 -1.78 -8.20
N ARG A 20 -9.16 -1.17 -8.42
CA ARG A 20 -7.88 -1.59 -7.85
C ARG A 20 -7.83 -1.34 -6.34
N ARG A 21 -8.26 -0.15 -5.90
CA ARG A 21 -8.34 0.22 -4.47
C ARG A 21 -9.34 -0.64 -3.72
N GLU A 22 -10.51 -0.89 -4.30
CA GLU A 22 -11.49 -1.78 -3.71
C GLU A 22 -10.96 -3.21 -3.50
N ARG A 23 -10.25 -3.76 -4.49
CA ARG A 23 -9.63 -5.09 -4.34
C ARG A 23 -8.66 -5.11 -3.16
N LEU A 24 -7.85 -4.07 -3.01
CA LEU A 24 -6.93 -3.95 -1.87
C LEU A 24 -7.69 -3.86 -0.54
N PHE A 25 -8.74 -3.03 -0.47
CA PHE A 25 -9.53 -2.86 0.75
C PHE A 25 -10.25 -4.14 1.15
N ARG A 26 -10.81 -4.88 0.20
CA ARG A 26 -11.39 -6.22 0.44
C ARG A 26 -10.34 -7.22 0.92
N ALA A 27 -9.13 -7.18 0.39
CA ALA A 27 -8.04 -8.04 0.85
C ALA A 27 -7.62 -7.71 2.29
N ILE A 28 -7.58 -6.44 2.67
CA ILE A 28 -7.32 -5.98 4.05
C ILE A 28 -8.44 -6.45 4.98
N GLU A 29 -9.70 -6.27 4.60
CA GLU A 29 -10.87 -6.75 5.35
C GLU A 29 -10.80 -8.24 5.62
N GLN A 30 -10.66 -9.01 4.55
CA GLN A 30 -10.57 -10.47 4.62
C GLN A 30 -9.44 -10.95 5.51
N LEU A 31 -8.28 -10.28 5.43
CA LEU A 31 -7.11 -10.63 6.26
C LEU A 31 -7.38 -10.39 7.75
N ILE A 32 -7.93 -9.24 8.10
CA ILE A 32 -8.22 -8.90 9.50
C ILE A 32 -9.30 -9.83 10.04
N TYR A 33 -10.40 -9.99 9.30
CA TYR A 33 -11.50 -10.87 9.66
C TYR A 33 -11.04 -12.32 9.91
N THR A 34 -10.29 -12.89 8.96
CA THR A 34 -9.78 -14.27 9.12
C THR A 34 -8.80 -14.41 10.28
N SER A 35 -7.98 -13.39 10.55
CA SER A 35 -7.05 -13.42 11.68
C SER A 35 -7.79 -13.39 13.03
N TYR A 36 -8.89 -12.66 13.11
CA TYR A 36 -9.76 -12.64 14.30
C TYR A 36 -10.44 -13.98 14.49
N LEU A 37 -11.01 -14.57 13.43
CA LEU A 37 -11.61 -15.90 13.48
C LEU A 37 -10.60 -16.98 13.93
N GLN A 38 -9.38 -16.92 13.40
CA GLN A 38 -8.30 -17.82 13.84
C GLN A 38 -7.99 -17.66 15.32
N THR A 39 -7.96 -16.41 15.81
CA THR A 39 -7.71 -16.15 17.24
C THR A 39 -8.84 -16.67 18.12
N LEU A 40 -10.10 -16.41 17.74
CA LEU A 40 -11.29 -16.92 18.46
C LEU A 40 -11.36 -18.47 18.45
N SER A 41 -10.76 -19.10 17.45
CA SER A 41 -10.71 -20.56 17.33
C SER A 41 -9.60 -21.22 18.15
N LEU A 42 -8.72 -20.46 18.78
CA LEU A 42 -7.65 -21.01 19.62
C LEU A 42 -8.24 -21.82 20.80
N PRO A 43 -7.70 -23.01 21.10
CA PRO A 43 -8.25 -23.86 22.17
C PRO A 43 -8.32 -23.19 23.54
N ALA A 44 -7.36 -22.32 23.86
CA ALA A 44 -7.35 -21.57 25.11
C ALA A 44 -8.45 -20.50 25.15
N VAL A 45 -8.74 -19.84 24.01
CA VAL A 45 -9.83 -18.86 23.89
C VAL A 45 -11.19 -19.53 23.99
N ARG A 46 -11.38 -20.65 23.30
CA ARG A 46 -12.62 -21.45 23.39
C ARG A 46 -12.91 -21.87 24.83
N ARG A 47 -11.90 -22.41 25.51
CA ARG A 47 -12.03 -22.80 26.92
C ARG A 47 -12.37 -21.61 27.83
N ALA A 48 -11.80 -20.43 27.60
CA ALA A 48 -12.13 -19.23 28.37
C ALA A 48 -13.61 -18.82 28.19
N ILE A 49 -14.10 -18.85 26.95
CA ILE A 49 -15.49 -18.57 26.62
C ILE A 49 -16.42 -19.62 27.28
N GLU A 50 -16.10 -20.90 27.15
CA GLU A 50 -16.87 -22.01 27.74
C GLU A 50 -16.94 -21.94 29.28
N LYS A 51 -15.85 -21.50 29.93
CA LYS A 51 -15.79 -21.33 31.39
C LYS A 51 -16.46 -20.04 31.89
N GLY A 52 -16.89 -19.16 31.01
CA GLY A 52 -17.47 -17.88 31.39
C GLY A 52 -16.46 -16.88 31.98
N ASP A 53 -15.20 -16.90 31.53
CA ASP A 53 -14.16 -16.00 32.03
C ASP A 53 -14.33 -14.58 31.49
N SER A 54 -15.10 -13.76 32.20
CA SER A 54 -15.35 -12.35 31.87
C SER A 54 -14.12 -11.44 32.08
N HIS A 55 -13.04 -11.95 32.66
CA HIS A 55 -11.78 -11.22 32.87
C HIS A 55 -10.62 -11.83 32.06
N PHE A 56 -10.93 -12.43 30.93
CA PHE A 56 -9.94 -13.03 30.06
C PHE A 56 -8.97 -11.97 29.48
N PHE A 57 -7.68 -12.20 29.73
CA PHE A 57 -6.58 -11.50 29.07
C PHE A 57 -5.57 -12.50 28.54
N PHE A 58 -5.05 -12.26 27.34
CA PHE A 58 -4.03 -13.14 26.75
C PHE A 58 -2.77 -13.22 27.61
N THR A 59 -2.43 -12.13 28.32
CA THR A 59 -1.25 -12.07 29.21
C THR A 59 -1.35 -13.03 30.39
N HIS A 60 -2.55 -13.40 30.83
CA HIS A 60 -2.77 -14.35 31.92
C HIS A 60 -2.58 -15.82 31.49
N ASN A 61 -2.51 -16.08 30.17
CA ASN A 61 -2.31 -17.42 29.64
C ASN A 61 -1.15 -17.44 28.64
N HIS A 62 0.02 -17.91 29.08
CA HIS A 62 1.25 -17.91 28.28
C HIS A 62 1.07 -18.61 26.92
N THR A 63 0.39 -19.77 26.87
CA THR A 63 0.16 -20.50 25.62
C THR A 63 -0.74 -19.73 24.67
N ALA A 64 -1.87 -19.19 25.17
CA ALA A 64 -2.77 -18.37 24.37
C ALA A 64 -2.07 -17.11 23.89
N ASN A 65 -1.29 -16.45 24.75
CA ASN A 65 -0.51 -15.27 24.40
C ASN A 65 0.49 -15.53 23.26
N LYS A 66 1.23 -16.64 23.35
CA LYS A 66 2.17 -17.05 22.28
C LYS A 66 1.44 -17.33 20.96
N GLN A 67 0.30 -18.01 21.02
CA GLN A 67 -0.49 -18.34 19.82
C GLN A 67 -1.11 -17.10 19.17
N VAL A 68 -1.73 -16.21 19.95
CA VAL A 68 -2.32 -14.98 19.40
C VAL A 68 -1.25 -14.06 18.83
N ASN A 69 -0.09 -13.93 19.48
CA ASN A 69 1.02 -13.14 18.97
C ASN A 69 1.52 -13.69 17.62
N ARG A 70 1.51 -15.00 17.43
CA ARG A 70 1.83 -15.62 16.13
C ARG A 70 0.80 -15.27 15.05
N VAL A 71 -0.50 -15.37 15.35
CA VAL A 71 -1.58 -15.06 14.41
C VAL A 71 -1.53 -13.57 14.02
N LEU A 72 -1.47 -12.67 15.01
CA LEU A 72 -1.45 -11.24 14.77
C LEU A 72 -0.13 -10.75 14.15
N GLY A 73 0.99 -11.40 14.48
CA GLY A 73 2.27 -11.17 13.81
C GLY A 73 2.22 -11.53 12.32
N ASN A 74 1.56 -12.64 11.97
CA ASN A 74 1.32 -13.01 10.57
C ASN A 74 0.40 -12.00 9.88
N MET A 75 -0.67 -11.56 10.56
CA MET A 75 -1.54 -10.50 10.06
C MET A 75 -0.76 -9.21 9.77
N ALA A 76 0.09 -8.76 10.70
CA ALA A 76 0.90 -7.55 10.53
C ALA A 76 1.83 -7.64 9.32
N ARG A 77 2.56 -8.76 9.17
CA ARG A 77 3.43 -8.96 8.00
C ARG A 77 2.67 -8.92 6.69
N ARG A 78 1.51 -9.58 6.62
CA ARG A 78 0.66 -9.59 5.43
C ARG A 78 0.06 -8.22 5.12
N LEU A 79 -0.39 -7.48 6.15
CA LEU A 79 -0.87 -6.10 5.99
C LEU A 79 0.23 -5.21 5.43
N ASN A 80 1.45 -5.32 5.96
CA ASN A 80 2.59 -4.57 5.46
C ASN A 80 2.85 -4.87 3.98
N GLY A 81 2.80 -6.14 3.58
CA GLY A 81 2.92 -6.56 2.18
C GLY A 81 1.80 -5.99 1.29
N LEU A 82 0.55 -6.01 1.74
CA LEU A 82 -0.57 -5.42 1.02
C LEU A 82 -0.40 -3.91 0.82
N PHE A 83 0.05 -3.19 1.85
CA PHE A 83 0.33 -1.76 1.76
C PHE A 83 1.48 -1.44 0.80
N LEU A 84 2.60 -2.15 0.90
CA LEU A 84 3.74 -1.97 0.00
C LEU A 84 3.36 -2.20 -1.46
N ASN A 85 2.63 -3.27 -1.74
CA ASN A 85 2.14 -3.55 -3.08
C ASN A 85 1.16 -2.48 -3.58
N GLY A 86 0.25 -2.04 -2.73
CA GLY A 86 -0.67 -0.96 -3.05
C GLY A 86 0.09 0.32 -3.40
N ILE A 87 1.06 0.71 -2.58
CA ILE A 87 1.90 1.90 -2.78
C ILE A 87 2.66 1.82 -4.11
N ARG A 88 3.31 0.68 -4.42
CA ARG A 88 4.05 0.50 -5.67
C ARG A 88 3.15 0.65 -6.89
N ARG A 89 1.98 0.04 -6.87
CA ARG A 89 1.00 0.14 -7.96
C ARG A 89 0.45 1.55 -8.14
N GLU A 90 0.15 2.24 -7.04
CA GLU A 90 -0.29 3.64 -7.11
C GLU A 90 0.82 4.55 -7.63
N TRP A 91 2.07 4.26 -7.30
CA TRP A 91 3.23 5.00 -7.81
C TRP A 91 3.37 4.90 -9.34
N GLU A 92 3.32 3.67 -9.86
CA GLU A 92 3.38 3.40 -11.30
C GLU A 92 2.21 4.07 -12.03
N PHE A 93 1.00 3.84 -11.54
CA PHE A 93 -0.21 4.39 -12.13
C PHE A 93 -0.25 5.93 -12.11
N SER A 94 0.27 6.55 -11.06
CA SER A 94 0.33 8.01 -10.95
C SER A 94 1.19 8.64 -12.03
N ASN A 95 2.30 8.02 -12.40
CA ASN A 95 3.16 8.49 -13.48
C ASN A 95 2.44 8.41 -14.83
N GLU A 96 1.73 7.33 -15.11
CA GLU A 96 0.93 7.16 -16.33
C GLU A 96 -0.20 8.20 -16.41
N VAL A 97 -0.88 8.45 -15.29
CA VAL A 97 -1.95 9.46 -15.21
C VAL A 97 -1.40 10.87 -15.40
N LEU A 98 -0.23 11.18 -14.82
CA LEU A 98 0.40 12.49 -14.98
C LEU A 98 0.76 12.74 -16.45
N GLU A 99 1.41 11.78 -17.12
CA GLU A 99 1.75 11.87 -18.53
C GLU A 99 0.51 12.12 -19.38
N ALA A 100 -0.55 11.36 -19.16
CA ALA A 100 -1.80 11.52 -19.91
C ALA A 100 -2.49 12.86 -19.65
N ARG A 101 -2.45 13.39 -18.42
CA ARG A 101 -3.01 14.70 -18.09
C ARG A 101 -2.21 15.85 -18.72
N VAL A 102 -0.90 15.71 -18.82
CA VAL A 102 -0.06 16.65 -19.55
C VAL A 102 -0.38 16.59 -21.05
N GLU A 103 -0.50 15.37 -21.60
CA GLU A 103 -0.83 15.18 -23.02
C GLU A 103 -2.18 15.78 -23.40
N ALA A 104 -3.20 15.59 -22.56
CA ALA A 104 -4.54 16.14 -22.80
C ALA A 104 -4.60 17.68 -22.84
N GLN A 105 -3.60 18.36 -22.28
CA GLN A 105 -3.51 19.83 -22.27
C GLN A 105 -2.60 20.37 -23.39
N LEU A 106 -1.91 19.49 -24.15
CA LEU A 106 -1.07 19.91 -25.28
C LEU A 106 -1.90 20.04 -26.54
N ASP A 107 -1.52 21.02 -27.37
CA ASP A 107 -2.11 21.15 -28.71
C ASP A 107 -1.68 19.96 -29.60
N PRO A 108 -2.53 19.48 -30.52
CA PRO A 108 -2.19 18.37 -31.43
C PRO A 108 -1.17 18.77 -32.50
N SER A 109 -0.37 19.82 -32.28
CA SER A 109 0.67 20.31 -33.19
C SER A 109 1.87 19.34 -33.20
N THR A 110 2.55 19.29 -34.37
CA THR A 110 3.79 18.50 -34.50
C THR A 110 4.85 18.95 -33.51
N ARG A 111 4.95 20.26 -33.22
CA ARG A 111 5.87 20.84 -32.24
C ARG A 111 5.65 20.29 -30.83
N ASP A 112 4.42 20.34 -30.33
CA ASP A 112 4.10 19.88 -28.98
C ASP A 112 4.29 18.36 -28.86
N ARG A 113 4.03 17.61 -29.93
CA ARG A 113 4.31 16.17 -30.00
C ARG A 113 5.81 15.86 -29.90
N MET A 114 6.63 16.55 -30.69
CA MET A 114 8.09 16.38 -30.64
C MET A 114 8.65 16.78 -29.27
N LEU A 115 8.14 17.84 -28.66
CA LEU A 115 8.54 18.30 -27.33
C LEU A 115 8.21 17.23 -26.27
N ARG A 116 7.01 16.68 -26.28
CA ARG A 116 6.61 15.58 -25.40
C ARG A 116 7.52 14.37 -25.54
N ASP A 117 7.74 13.91 -26.77
CA ASP A 117 8.52 12.72 -27.03
C ASP A 117 9.99 12.89 -26.58
N ARG A 118 10.58 14.06 -26.78
CA ARG A 118 11.91 14.39 -26.29
C ARG A 118 12.00 14.39 -24.76
N LEU A 119 11.06 15.03 -24.08
CA LEU A 119 11.03 15.09 -22.63
C LEU A 119 10.77 13.72 -21.98
N ARG A 120 10.01 12.87 -22.67
CA ARG A 120 9.79 11.47 -22.25
C ARG A 120 11.07 10.66 -22.30
N ILE A 121 11.88 10.82 -23.35
CA ILE A 121 13.19 10.17 -23.46
C ILE A 121 14.12 10.67 -22.35
N ASP A 122 14.18 11.95 -22.09
CA ASP A 122 15.03 12.53 -21.06
C ASP A 122 14.60 12.07 -19.64
N ALA A 123 13.32 11.94 -19.39
CA ALA A 123 12.77 11.40 -18.13
C ALA A 123 13.13 9.91 -17.93
N THR A 124 13.09 9.10 -18.99
CA THR A 124 13.48 7.68 -18.93
C THR A 124 14.99 7.49 -18.76
N GLN A 125 15.80 8.40 -19.26
CA GLN A 125 17.26 8.38 -19.12
C GLN A 125 17.73 8.92 -17.75
N SER A 126 16.97 9.82 -17.13
CA SER A 126 17.29 10.31 -15.79
C SER A 126 16.90 9.26 -14.74
N SER A 127 17.74 8.27 -14.52
CA SER A 127 17.60 7.20 -13.50
C SER A 127 17.55 7.70 -12.04
N ARG A 128 17.20 8.94 -11.82
CA ARG A 128 17.12 9.62 -10.50
C ARG A 128 15.71 9.71 -9.93
N ILE A 129 14.72 9.11 -10.59
CA ILE A 129 13.36 9.06 -10.00
C ILE A 129 13.41 8.10 -8.83
N ARG A 130 13.19 8.65 -7.63
CA ARG A 130 13.09 7.83 -6.42
C ARG A 130 12.00 6.79 -6.60
N SER A 131 12.29 5.56 -6.22
CA SER A 131 11.31 4.48 -6.29
C SER A 131 10.26 4.59 -5.19
N ALA A 132 9.13 3.92 -5.37
CA ALA A 132 8.13 3.73 -4.32
C ALA A 132 8.75 3.20 -3.01
N ASP A 133 9.77 2.36 -3.11
CA ASP A 133 10.47 1.78 -1.96
C ASP A 133 11.29 2.84 -1.21
N ALA A 134 11.95 3.76 -1.92
CA ALA A 134 12.64 4.89 -1.29
C ALA A 134 11.64 5.81 -0.57
N PHE A 135 10.49 6.08 -1.18
CA PHE A 135 9.41 6.82 -0.55
C PHE A 135 8.94 6.17 0.76
N VAL A 136 8.72 4.86 0.77
CA VAL A 136 8.29 4.12 1.97
C VAL A 136 9.34 4.17 3.07
N ARG A 137 10.64 4.06 2.72
CA ARG A 137 11.73 4.14 3.71
C ARG A 137 11.85 5.51 4.35
N GLU A 138 11.76 6.56 3.56
CA GLU A 138 11.92 7.94 4.04
C GLU A 138 10.68 8.46 4.75
N LYS A 139 9.50 7.92 4.40
CA LYS A 139 8.25 8.39 4.96
C LYS A 139 8.06 7.90 6.39
N GLN A 140 8.05 8.84 7.30
CA GLN A 140 7.65 8.63 8.68
C GLN A 140 6.35 9.39 8.97
N CYS A 141 5.54 8.87 9.87
CA CYS A 141 4.35 9.52 10.40
C CYS A 141 4.41 9.39 11.93
N ASP A 142 4.39 10.50 12.63
CA ASP A 142 4.59 10.54 14.08
C ASP A 142 5.88 9.85 14.54
N GLY A 143 6.97 9.99 13.76
CA GLY A 143 8.24 9.32 14.02
C GLY A 143 8.27 7.82 13.71
N LEU A 144 7.19 7.27 13.14
CA LEU A 144 7.05 5.85 12.81
C LEU A 144 7.07 5.60 11.31
N ASN A 145 7.82 4.60 10.89
CA ASN A 145 7.72 4.06 9.54
C ASN A 145 6.43 3.23 9.35
N LEU A 146 6.14 2.85 8.12
CA LEU A 146 4.96 2.07 7.78
C LEU A 146 4.88 0.76 8.56
N SER A 147 5.98 0.02 8.66
CA SER A 147 6.03 -1.27 9.36
C SER A 147 5.68 -1.11 10.84
N SER A 148 6.28 -0.15 11.55
CA SER A 148 5.98 0.10 12.96
C SER A 148 4.50 0.45 13.18
N ARG A 149 3.90 1.20 12.28
CA ARG A 149 2.48 1.56 12.35
C ARG A 149 1.56 0.35 12.14
N VAL A 150 1.95 -0.57 11.26
CA VAL A 150 1.23 -1.83 11.04
C VAL A 150 1.34 -2.75 12.27
N TRP A 151 2.50 -2.79 12.93
CA TRP A 151 2.67 -3.54 14.16
C TRP A 151 1.85 -2.96 15.32
N ASN A 152 1.73 -1.63 15.43
CA ASN A 152 0.84 -0.98 16.40
C ASN A 152 -0.63 -1.35 16.15
N LEU A 153 -1.03 -1.45 14.88
CA LEU A 153 -2.37 -1.89 14.51
C LEU A 153 -2.64 -3.34 14.99
N ALA A 154 -1.66 -4.24 14.84
CA ALA A 154 -1.77 -5.61 15.35
C ALA A 154 -1.85 -5.66 16.89
N GLY A 155 -1.11 -4.80 17.59
CA GLY A 155 -1.20 -4.65 19.05
C GLY A 155 -2.60 -4.18 19.50
N ASN A 156 -3.18 -3.22 18.80
CA ASN A 156 -4.55 -2.77 19.05
C ASN A 156 -5.58 -3.86 18.74
N ALA A 157 -5.37 -4.65 17.69
CA ALA A 157 -6.22 -5.79 17.36
C ALA A 157 -6.27 -6.83 18.50
N LYS A 158 -5.14 -7.08 19.18
CA LYS A 158 -5.09 -7.97 20.35
C LYS A 158 -6.01 -7.49 21.46
N LYS A 159 -5.92 -6.19 21.82
CA LYS A 159 -6.78 -5.56 22.84
C LYS A 159 -8.26 -5.58 22.42
N GLU A 160 -8.55 -5.33 21.17
CA GLU A 160 -9.91 -5.38 20.60
C GLU A 160 -10.49 -6.80 20.73
N ILE A 161 -9.71 -7.83 20.41
CA ILE A 161 -10.15 -9.23 20.57
C ILE A 161 -10.39 -9.61 22.03
N GLU A 162 -9.58 -9.12 22.97
CA GLU A 162 -9.82 -9.30 24.40
C GLU A 162 -11.18 -8.73 24.81
N VAL A 163 -11.51 -7.52 24.36
CA VAL A 163 -12.82 -6.89 24.60
C VAL A 163 -13.96 -7.70 23.97
N ILE A 164 -13.77 -8.22 22.74
CA ILE A 164 -14.76 -9.09 22.08
C ILE A 164 -15.05 -10.33 22.91
N ILE A 165 -14.01 -11.01 23.40
CA ILE A 165 -14.14 -12.22 24.21
C ILE A 165 -14.86 -11.92 25.53
N GLN A 166 -14.42 -10.88 26.24
CA GLN A 166 -15.01 -10.49 27.53
C GLN A 166 -16.50 -10.12 27.40
N ASN A 167 -16.86 -9.32 26.39
CA ASN A 167 -18.26 -8.96 26.15
C ASN A 167 -19.12 -10.18 25.79
N ALA A 168 -18.59 -11.07 24.95
CA ALA A 168 -19.30 -12.29 24.57
C ALA A 168 -19.57 -13.21 25.77
N VAL A 169 -18.61 -13.33 26.67
CA VAL A 169 -18.78 -14.08 27.93
C VAL A 169 -19.87 -13.45 28.80
N ILE A 170 -19.85 -12.11 28.96
CA ILE A 170 -20.87 -11.38 29.74
C ILE A 170 -22.27 -11.58 29.13
N GLU A 171 -22.37 -11.60 27.81
CA GLU A 171 -23.64 -11.82 27.09
C GLU A 171 -24.07 -13.29 26.99
N GLY A 172 -23.25 -14.22 27.49
CA GLY A 172 -23.49 -15.66 27.39
C GLY A 172 -23.41 -16.21 25.96
N LYS A 173 -22.75 -15.52 25.05
CA LYS A 173 -22.62 -15.92 23.65
C LYS A 173 -21.61 -17.05 23.47
N ARG A 174 -21.93 -17.99 22.57
CA ARG A 174 -21.04 -19.05 22.16
C ARG A 174 -20.05 -18.56 21.10
N GLY A 175 -18.92 -19.22 20.94
CA GLY A 175 -17.89 -18.86 19.95
C GLY A 175 -18.40 -18.75 18.51
N THR A 176 -19.41 -19.55 18.14
CA THR A 176 -20.07 -19.49 16.82
C THR A 176 -20.91 -18.24 16.61
N GLU A 177 -21.53 -17.72 17.67
CA GLU A 177 -22.34 -16.49 17.65
C GLU A 177 -21.41 -15.27 17.56
N ILE A 178 -20.30 -15.29 18.30
CA ILE A 178 -19.26 -14.26 18.21
C ILE A 178 -18.72 -14.15 16.79
N ALA A 179 -18.48 -15.30 16.14
CA ALA A 179 -17.97 -15.31 14.76
C ALA A 179 -18.95 -14.70 13.75
N LYS A 180 -20.27 -14.87 13.96
CA LYS A 180 -21.30 -14.24 13.12
C LYS A 180 -21.35 -12.71 13.31
N ASP A 181 -21.22 -12.27 14.55
CA ASP A 181 -21.30 -10.84 14.90
C ASP A 181 -20.03 -10.06 14.54
N LEU A 182 -18.91 -10.78 14.38
CA LEU A 182 -17.58 -10.19 14.24
C LEU A 182 -17.49 -9.18 13.08
N GLN A 183 -18.05 -9.50 11.91
CA GLN A 183 -18.01 -8.59 10.77
C GLN A 183 -18.75 -7.29 11.09
N GLY A 184 -19.90 -7.38 11.76
CA GLY A 184 -20.63 -6.22 12.22
C GLY A 184 -19.83 -5.35 13.17
N PHE A 185 -19.08 -5.96 14.10
CA PHE A 185 -18.23 -5.23 15.04
C PHE A 185 -17.04 -4.54 14.38
N LEU A 186 -16.41 -5.17 13.36
CA LEU A 186 -15.32 -4.55 12.60
C LEU A 186 -15.80 -3.32 11.81
N LEU A 187 -17.00 -3.39 11.23
CA LEU A 187 -17.61 -2.29 10.49
C LEU A 187 -18.17 -1.20 11.39
N GLU A 188 -18.82 -1.57 12.48
CA GLU A 188 -19.46 -0.67 13.44
C GLU A 188 -19.02 -0.96 14.88
N PRO A 189 -17.79 -0.58 15.26
CA PRO A 189 -17.21 -0.96 16.55
C PRO A 189 -18.02 -0.47 17.75
N ASN A 190 -18.77 0.61 17.60
CA ASN A 190 -19.62 1.11 18.67
C ASN A 190 -20.74 0.14 19.06
N LYS A 191 -21.17 -0.76 18.16
CA LYS A 191 -22.13 -1.82 18.49
C LYS A 191 -21.55 -2.82 19.48
N LEU A 192 -20.28 -3.20 19.31
CA LEU A 192 -19.56 -4.06 20.24
C LEU A 192 -19.50 -3.47 21.66
N PHE A 193 -19.32 -2.16 21.76
CA PHE A 193 -19.06 -1.47 23.02
C PHE A 193 -20.33 -1.00 23.75
N ARG A 194 -21.53 -1.22 23.19
CA ARG A 194 -22.83 -0.83 23.78
C ARG A 194 -23.68 -2.02 24.23
N CYS A 195 -23.10 -3.16 24.54
CA CYS A 195 -23.85 -4.40 24.61
C CYS A 195 -24.21 -4.88 26.03
N VAL A 196 -23.93 -4.13 27.09
CA VAL A 196 -24.33 -4.50 28.45
C VAL A 196 -25.58 -3.74 28.83
N LYS A 197 -26.67 -4.49 29.05
CA LYS A 197 -27.91 -3.91 29.55
C LYS A 197 -27.75 -3.63 31.05
N ASN A 198 -27.84 -2.39 31.44
CA ASN A 198 -27.88 -2.02 32.85
C ASN A 198 -29.08 -2.69 33.50
N LYS A 199 -28.85 -3.45 34.58
CA LYS A 199 -29.93 -4.19 35.27
C LYS A 199 -30.93 -3.30 35.97
N GLU A 200 -30.54 -2.08 36.31
CA GLU A 200 -31.38 -1.11 37.05
C GLU A 200 -32.13 -0.20 36.10
N THR A 201 -31.48 0.32 35.06
CA THR A 201 -32.08 1.30 34.13
C THR A 201 -32.66 0.65 32.87
N GLY A 202 -32.26 -0.58 32.56
CA GLY A 202 -32.61 -1.24 31.30
C GLY A 202 -31.92 -0.70 30.06
N GLU A 203 -31.08 0.33 30.18
CA GLU A 203 -30.35 0.95 29.08
C GLU A 203 -29.09 0.17 28.70
N LEU A 204 -28.66 0.31 27.43
CA LEU A 204 -27.41 -0.29 26.95
C LEU A 204 -26.23 0.60 27.33
N GLU A 205 -25.36 0.09 28.17
CA GLU A 205 -24.13 0.75 28.61
C GLU A 205 -22.88 0.07 28.04
N LEU A 206 -21.77 0.82 28.05
CA LEU A 206 -20.46 0.25 27.74
C LEU A 206 -20.02 -0.71 28.85
N SER A 207 -19.56 -1.92 28.47
CA SER A 207 -18.91 -2.83 29.42
C SER A 207 -17.67 -2.18 30.05
N GLN A 208 -17.24 -2.69 31.20
CA GLN A 208 -16.04 -2.19 31.89
C GLN A 208 -14.80 -2.27 30.99
N ALA A 209 -14.62 -3.38 30.27
CA ALA A 209 -13.54 -3.56 29.31
C ALA A 209 -13.62 -2.54 28.14
N ALA A 210 -14.83 -2.28 27.63
CA ALA A 210 -15.05 -1.31 26.58
C ALA A 210 -14.77 0.13 27.05
N ARG A 211 -15.13 0.47 28.30
CA ARG A 211 -14.79 1.77 28.90
C ARG A 211 -13.27 1.94 29.05
N ALA A 212 -12.57 0.88 29.42
CA ALA A 212 -11.10 0.89 29.57
C ALA A 212 -10.33 0.88 28.24
N TYR A 213 -10.99 0.51 27.12
CA TYR A 213 -10.33 0.44 25.82
C TYR A 213 -10.28 1.80 25.11
N HIS A 214 -9.14 2.46 25.21
CA HIS A 214 -8.87 3.75 24.57
C HIS A 214 -7.66 3.61 23.62
N PRO A 215 -7.87 3.39 22.31
CA PRO A 215 -6.75 3.22 21.36
C PRO A 215 -6.00 4.52 21.08
N GLY A 216 -6.47 5.65 21.57
CA GLY A 216 -5.87 6.97 21.41
C GLY A 216 -6.78 7.96 20.67
N GLN A 217 -6.46 9.25 20.80
CA GLN A 217 -7.20 10.32 20.12
C GLN A 217 -7.08 10.17 18.60
N GLY A 218 -8.21 10.29 17.88
CA GLY A 218 -8.26 10.15 16.42
C GLY A 218 -8.01 8.74 15.90
N VAL A 219 -7.97 7.73 16.77
CA VAL A 219 -7.84 6.31 16.41
C VAL A 219 -9.21 5.63 16.56
N TYR A 220 -9.64 4.92 15.52
CA TYR A 220 -10.88 4.14 15.60
C TYR A 220 -10.71 2.97 16.57
N ARG A 221 -11.81 2.58 17.22
CA ARG A 221 -11.87 1.36 18.04
C ARG A 221 -11.91 0.06 17.20
N SER A 222 -11.77 0.16 15.90
CA SER A 222 -11.72 -0.96 14.97
C SER A 222 -10.39 -0.97 14.24
N SER A 223 -9.65 -2.06 14.38
CA SER A 223 -8.38 -2.27 13.65
C SER A 223 -8.60 -2.30 12.15
N TYR A 224 -9.75 -2.79 11.69
CA TYR A 224 -10.13 -2.73 10.27
C TYR A 224 -10.28 -1.29 9.77
N LYS A 225 -11.05 -0.45 10.47
CA LYS A 225 -11.21 0.97 10.09
C LYS A 225 -9.87 1.72 10.12
N ASN A 226 -9.02 1.42 11.10
CA ASN A 226 -7.68 2.00 11.17
C ASN A 226 -6.80 1.54 10.01
N ALA A 227 -6.85 0.26 9.63
CA ALA A 227 -6.12 -0.27 8.48
C ALA A 227 -6.58 0.39 7.17
N LEU A 228 -7.88 0.55 6.95
CA LEU A 228 -8.42 1.24 5.78
C LEU A 228 -8.00 2.71 5.73
N ARG A 229 -8.06 3.41 6.88
CA ARG A 229 -7.61 4.80 6.97
C ARG A 229 -6.12 4.92 6.62
N MET A 230 -5.31 4.01 7.15
CA MET A 230 -3.88 3.95 6.84
C MET A 230 -3.64 3.68 5.35
N ALA A 231 -4.29 2.66 4.78
CA ALA A 231 -4.16 2.32 3.37
C ALA A 231 -4.49 3.52 2.47
N ARG A 232 -5.65 4.14 2.66
CA ARG A 232 -6.07 5.30 1.85
C ARG A 232 -5.10 6.47 1.95
N THR A 233 -4.59 6.74 3.15
CA THR A 233 -3.62 7.82 3.39
C THR A 233 -2.28 7.53 2.70
N GLU A 234 -1.79 6.29 2.80
CA GLU A 234 -0.52 5.90 2.18
C GLU A 234 -0.59 5.86 0.66
N LEU A 235 -1.68 5.32 0.10
CA LEU A 235 -1.89 5.29 -1.34
C LEU A 235 -1.98 6.70 -1.93
N LYS A 236 -2.74 7.59 -1.29
CA LYS A 236 -2.86 8.99 -1.72
C LYS A 236 -1.52 9.71 -1.66
N ALA A 237 -0.79 9.54 -0.58
CA ALA A 237 0.53 10.15 -0.45
C ALA A 237 1.53 9.62 -1.50
N ALA A 238 1.49 8.32 -1.81
CA ALA A 238 2.33 7.73 -2.85
C ALA A 238 1.98 8.26 -4.25
N GLN A 239 0.68 8.35 -4.56
CA GLN A 239 0.19 8.92 -5.80
C GLN A 239 0.67 10.37 -6.02
N CYS A 240 0.48 11.21 -5.00
CA CYS A 240 0.88 12.62 -5.08
C CYS A 240 2.40 12.77 -5.16
N GLU A 241 3.14 11.97 -4.40
CA GLU A 241 4.60 12.01 -4.41
C GLU A 241 5.20 11.56 -5.74
N ALA A 242 4.67 10.49 -6.35
CA ALA A 242 5.12 10.04 -7.66
C ALA A 242 4.91 11.11 -8.73
N ALA A 243 3.71 11.73 -8.75
CA ALA A 243 3.41 12.84 -9.66
C ALA A 243 4.34 14.03 -9.41
N TRP A 244 4.56 14.41 -8.14
CA TRP A 244 5.42 15.52 -7.77
C TRP A 244 6.86 15.31 -8.24
N GLN A 245 7.42 14.12 -8.01
CA GLN A 245 8.79 13.79 -8.42
C GLN A 245 8.94 13.78 -9.94
N SER A 246 8.02 13.15 -10.66
CA SER A 246 8.03 13.13 -12.11
C SER A 246 7.91 14.55 -12.70
N ALA A 247 7.12 15.40 -12.07
CA ALA A 247 6.97 16.79 -12.51
C ALA A 247 8.26 17.60 -12.35
N GLN A 248 9.09 17.34 -11.32
CA GLN A 248 10.31 18.15 -11.09
C GLN A 248 11.23 18.18 -12.33
N SER A 249 11.37 17.05 -13.02
CA SER A 249 12.17 16.95 -14.24
C SER A 249 11.44 17.40 -15.52
N ASN A 250 10.13 17.62 -15.47
CA ASN A 250 9.33 17.99 -16.65
C ASN A 250 9.14 19.51 -16.72
N PRO A 251 9.81 20.23 -17.63
CA PRO A 251 9.70 21.68 -17.75
C PRO A 251 8.33 22.17 -18.26
N LEU A 252 7.49 21.29 -18.80
CA LEU A 252 6.13 21.65 -19.19
C LEU A 252 5.23 21.92 -17.98
N ILE A 253 5.51 21.34 -16.82
CA ILE A 253 4.70 21.53 -15.61
C ILE A 253 5.25 22.75 -14.86
N VAL A 254 4.38 23.73 -14.62
CA VAL A 254 4.73 25.02 -13.99
C VAL A 254 4.15 25.17 -12.58
N GLY A 255 3.17 24.36 -12.21
CA GLY A 255 2.52 24.39 -10.90
C GLY A 255 1.48 23.29 -10.75
N TRP A 256 0.70 23.40 -9.67
CA TRP A 256 -0.36 22.46 -9.31
C TRP A 256 -1.66 23.19 -9.02
N GLU A 257 -2.76 22.64 -9.50
CA GLU A 257 -4.09 22.95 -8.99
C GLU A 257 -4.50 21.86 -7.99
N ILE A 258 -4.74 22.23 -6.74
CA ILE A 258 -5.27 21.33 -5.71
C ILE A 258 -6.73 21.69 -5.49
N ARG A 259 -7.62 20.72 -5.73
CA ARG A 259 -9.06 20.90 -5.62
C ARG A 259 -9.74 19.75 -4.90
N LEU A 260 -10.94 19.98 -4.42
CA LEU A 260 -11.79 18.93 -3.86
C LEU A 260 -12.07 17.83 -4.89
N SER A 261 -12.15 16.60 -4.42
CA SER A 261 -12.73 15.54 -5.24
C SER A 261 -14.25 15.69 -5.30
N ASN A 262 -14.86 15.15 -6.36
CA ASN A 262 -16.32 15.10 -6.49
C ASN A 262 -16.99 14.26 -5.37
N ASN A 263 -16.23 13.49 -4.63
CA ASN A 263 -16.69 12.62 -3.54
C ASN A 263 -16.31 13.17 -2.15
N HIS A 264 -16.45 14.50 -1.98
CA HIS A 264 -16.24 15.16 -0.68
C HIS A 264 -17.55 15.16 0.12
N THR A 265 -18.01 13.95 0.49
CA THR A 265 -19.25 13.71 1.23
C THR A 265 -19.03 12.69 2.32
N THR A 266 -19.85 12.76 3.38
CA THR A 266 -20.01 11.74 4.40
C THR A 266 -21.41 11.11 4.29
N LEU A 267 -21.60 9.95 4.86
CA LEU A 267 -22.93 9.34 4.94
C LEU A 267 -23.56 9.68 6.29
N ARG A 268 -24.74 10.33 6.25
CA ARG A 268 -25.62 10.48 7.39
C ARG A 268 -26.94 9.78 7.08
N ASP A 269 -27.33 8.86 7.92
CA ASP A 269 -28.56 8.04 7.75
C ASP A 269 -28.66 7.37 6.37
N GLY A 270 -27.50 6.89 5.86
CA GLY A 270 -27.39 6.24 4.55
C GLY A 270 -27.42 7.19 3.35
N LYS A 271 -27.51 8.52 3.55
CA LYS A 271 -27.54 9.51 2.48
C LYS A 271 -26.21 10.28 2.40
N PRO A 272 -25.69 10.56 1.19
CA PRO A 272 -24.53 11.43 1.03
C PRO A 272 -24.85 12.85 1.54
N CYS A 273 -24.00 13.34 2.43
CA CYS A 273 -24.12 14.68 3.02
C CYS A 273 -22.79 15.42 2.83
N PRO A 274 -22.77 16.62 2.27
CA PRO A 274 -21.59 17.46 2.20
C PRO A 274 -21.08 17.77 3.61
N PHE A 275 -19.77 17.87 3.78
CA PHE A 275 -19.15 18.35 5.00
C PHE A 275 -18.05 19.35 4.66
N HIS A 276 -17.76 20.27 5.56
CA HIS A 276 -16.70 21.25 5.42
C HIS A 276 -15.53 20.90 6.33
N ASP A 277 -14.34 20.91 5.75
CA ASP A 277 -13.10 20.75 6.49
C ASP A 277 -11.97 21.59 5.85
N MET A 278 -10.75 21.39 6.30
CA MET A 278 -9.58 22.08 5.76
C MET A 278 -9.36 21.87 4.25
N CYS A 279 -9.94 20.83 3.67
CA CYS A 279 -9.87 20.61 2.22
C CYS A 279 -10.61 21.68 1.44
N ASP A 280 -11.73 22.17 1.98
CA ASP A 280 -12.52 23.27 1.39
C ASP A 280 -11.75 24.59 1.45
N GLU A 281 -11.06 24.85 2.57
CA GLU A 281 -10.31 26.08 2.79
C GLU A 281 -9.03 26.15 1.94
N LEU A 282 -8.34 25.02 1.74
CA LEU A 282 -7.00 24.94 1.15
C LEU A 282 -6.97 24.61 -0.35
N GLN A 283 -8.09 24.74 -1.06
CA GLN A 283 -8.11 24.64 -2.51
C GLN A 283 -7.34 25.79 -3.13
N GLY A 284 -6.69 25.57 -4.27
CA GLY A 284 -6.04 26.65 -5.00
C GLY A 284 -4.91 26.18 -5.90
N VAL A 285 -4.18 27.19 -6.39
CA VAL A 285 -3.03 27.03 -7.27
C VAL A 285 -1.75 27.14 -6.45
N TYR A 286 -0.89 26.14 -6.57
CA TYR A 286 0.32 25.99 -5.77
C TYR A 286 1.57 25.93 -6.65
N PRO A 287 2.73 26.35 -6.12
CA PRO A 287 4.01 26.23 -6.81
C PRO A 287 4.33 24.80 -7.23
N LYS A 288 5.10 24.64 -8.29
CA LYS A 288 5.62 23.34 -8.72
C LYS A 288 6.41 22.63 -7.63
N ALA A 289 7.17 23.39 -6.83
CA ALA A 289 7.96 22.87 -5.72
C ALA A 289 7.13 22.51 -4.48
N PHE A 290 5.88 22.97 -4.39
CA PHE A 290 5.00 22.66 -3.28
C PHE A 290 4.69 21.16 -3.23
N ARG A 291 5.02 20.52 -2.11
CA ARG A 291 4.91 19.06 -1.94
C ARG A 291 3.60 18.71 -1.27
N PHE A 292 2.64 18.25 -2.04
CA PHE A 292 1.33 17.85 -1.56
C PHE A 292 1.23 16.32 -1.42
N ARG A 293 0.80 15.85 -0.25
CA ARG A 293 0.57 14.44 0.06
C ARG A 293 -0.79 14.18 0.71
N GLY A 294 -1.70 15.15 0.57
CA GLY A 294 -2.98 15.25 1.26
C GLY A 294 -2.92 16.22 2.45
N TRP A 295 -4.04 16.92 2.71
CA TRP A 295 -4.16 17.87 3.80
C TRP A 295 -4.24 17.19 5.17
N HIS A 296 -4.95 16.07 5.23
CA HIS A 296 -5.20 15.29 6.45
C HIS A 296 -5.21 13.79 6.12
N PRO A 297 -5.19 12.90 7.13
CA PRO A 297 -5.42 11.47 6.91
C PRO A 297 -6.75 11.25 6.19
N HIS A 298 -6.75 10.38 5.15
CA HIS A 298 -7.91 10.10 4.32
C HIS A 298 -8.36 11.24 3.39
N CYS A 299 -7.50 12.22 3.13
CA CYS A 299 -7.76 13.29 2.17
C CYS A 299 -8.04 12.71 0.77
N ARG A 300 -9.05 13.28 0.09
CA ARG A 300 -9.46 12.87 -1.26
C ARG A 300 -9.19 13.94 -2.32
N CYS A 301 -8.64 15.11 -1.96
CA CYS A 301 -8.33 16.18 -2.90
C CYS A 301 -7.49 15.71 -4.08
N GLU A 302 -7.75 16.27 -5.24
CA GLU A 302 -7.00 15.99 -6.46
C GLU A 302 -5.87 17.00 -6.64
N MET A 303 -4.70 16.54 -7.10
CA MET A 303 -3.56 17.36 -7.50
C MET A 303 -3.41 17.24 -9.01
N LEU A 304 -3.62 18.35 -9.71
CA LEU A 304 -3.63 18.41 -11.17
C LEU A 304 -2.44 19.26 -11.66
N PRO A 305 -1.73 18.81 -12.70
CA PRO A 305 -0.63 19.59 -13.25
C PRO A 305 -1.16 20.80 -14.02
N ILE A 306 -0.51 21.96 -13.83
CA ILE A 306 -0.69 23.14 -14.65
C ILE A 306 0.48 23.19 -15.61
N ILE A 307 0.19 23.22 -16.91
CA ILE A 307 1.23 23.23 -17.94
C ILE A 307 1.56 24.66 -18.40
N ALA A 308 2.76 24.80 -18.91
CA ALA A 308 3.28 26.04 -19.49
C ALA A 308 2.36 26.58 -20.60
N ARG A 309 2.25 27.89 -20.68
CA ARG A 309 1.44 28.59 -21.72
C ARG A 309 1.94 28.25 -23.13
N PRO A 310 1.10 28.36 -24.16
CA PRO A 310 1.50 28.09 -25.55
C PRO A 310 2.73 28.89 -26.00
N SER A 311 2.85 30.17 -25.57
CA SER A 311 4.03 31.02 -25.84
C SER A 311 5.32 30.41 -25.24
N ASP A 312 5.25 29.98 -23.97
CA ASP A 312 6.39 29.43 -23.25
C ASP A 312 6.77 28.07 -23.83
N ARG A 313 5.79 27.26 -24.27
CA ARG A 313 6.04 25.98 -24.97
C ARG A 313 6.73 26.18 -26.32
N LYS A 314 6.34 27.25 -27.06
CA LYS A 314 6.99 27.63 -28.32
C LYS A 314 8.46 27.96 -28.09
N GLU A 315 8.76 28.73 -27.06
CA GLU A 315 10.12 29.11 -26.71
C GLU A 315 10.92 27.89 -26.19
N LEU A 316 10.32 27.05 -25.35
CA LEU A 316 10.95 25.79 -24.89
C LEU A 316 11.32 24.88 -26.07
N TYR A 317 10.40 24.71 -27.05
CA TYR A 317 10.70 23.96 -28.27
C TYR A 317 11.88 24.56 -29.04
N ARG A 318 11.93 25.88 -29.23
CA ARG A 318 13.02 26.56 -29.92
C ARG A 318 14.37 26.25 -29.24
N ARG A 319 14.43 26.32 -27.91
CA ARG A 319 15.65 26.09 -27.15
C ARG A 319 16.08 24.63 -27.13
N ILE A 320 15.17 23.68 -27.04
CA ILE A 320 15.49 22.25 -27.04
C ILE A 320 15.99 21.79 -28.41
N PHE A 321 15.36 22.23 -29.49
CA PHE A 321 15.65 21.71 -30.84
C PHE A 321 16.51 22.64 -31.70
N LYS A 322 16.56 23.94 -31.39
CA LYS A 322 17.27 24.95 -32.21
C LYS A 322 18.29 25.76 -31.41
N GLY A 323 18.26 25.74 -30.10
CA GLY A 323 19.18 26.47 -29.22
C GLY A 323 20.46 25.70 -28.89
N ASP A 324 21.50 26.40 -28.46
CA ASP A 324 22.70 25.80 -27.94
C ASP A 324 22.52 25.26 -26.49
N ALA A 325 23.54 24.58 -25.96
CA ALA A 325 23.48 23.98 -24.63
C ALA A 325 23.35 25.04 -23.51
N LYS A 326 23.95 26.24 -23.69
CA LYS A 326 23.92 27.33 -22.71
C LYS A 326 22.54 27.99 -22.68
N GLU A 327 21.97 28.32 -23.84
CA GLU A 327 20.60 28.84 -23.95
C GLU A 327 19.54 27.91 -23.34
N ARG A 328 19.77 26.58 -23.43
CA ARG A 328 18.88 25.58 -22.83
C ARG A 328 18.93 25.59 -21.31
N ALA A 329 20.10 25.79 -20.72
CA ALA A 329 20.31 25.75 -19.26
C ALA A 329 19.79 27.02 -18.55
N GLU A 330 19.84 28.16 -19.21
CA GLU A 330 19.56 29.47 -18.60
C GLU A 330 18.07 29.85 -18.54
N TRP A 331 17.21 29.14 -19.28
CA TRP A 331 15.80 29.50 -19.38
C TRP A 331 14.86 28.41 -18.81
N SER A 332 13.83 28.85 -18.15
CA SER A 332 12.71 27.99 -17.75
C SER A 332 11.37 28.70 -17.97
N PRO A 333 10.28 27.98 -18.25
CA PRO A 333 8.93 28.58 -18.31
C PRO A 333 8.64 29.36 -17.03
N ARG A 334 7.81 30.40 -17.16
CA ARG A 334 7.31 31.15 -15.99
C ARG A 334 6.58 30.19 -15.05
N LYS A 335 7.16 29.96 -13.88
CA LYS A 335 6.62 29.09 -12.84
C LYS A 335 5.65 29.84 -11.94
N ILE A 336 4.76 29.11 -11.30
CA ILE A 336 3.98 29.61 -10.18
C ILE A 336 4.91 29.54 -8.96
N GLU A 337 5.16 30.67 -8.31
CA GLU A 337 6.14 30.80 -7.23
C GLU A 337 5.49 30.95 -5.85
N GLU A 338 4.29 31.52 -5.81
CA GLU A 338 3.60 31.81 -4.57
C GLU A 338 2.49 30.80 -4.26
N VAL A 339 2.33 30.50 -2.98
CA VAL A 339 1.17 29.73 -2.49
C VAL A 339 -0.04 30.64 -2.40
N PRO A 340 -1.28 30.14 -2.52
CA PRO A 340 -2.46 30.97 -2.41
C PRO A 340 -2.60 31.57 -1.01
N GLN A 341 -3.16 32.79 -0.93
CA GLN A 341 -3.35 33.52 0.33
C GLN A 341 -4.08 32.70 1.39
N VAL A 342 -5.07 31.90 0.98
CA VAL A 342 -5.81 31.00 1.88
C VAL A 342 -4.90 30.00 2.63
N PHE A 343 -3.78 29.59 2.01
CA PHE A 343 -2.80 28.73 2.67
C PHE A 343 -2.03 29.48 3.75
N THR A 344 -1.54 30.69 3.46
CA THR A 344 -0.83 31.52 4.42
C THR A 344 -1.71 31.92 5.59
N ASP A 345 -2.97 32.28 5.33
CA ASP A 345 -3.98 32.60 6.33
C ASP A 345 -4.28 31.40 7.24
N TRP A 346 -4.43 30.22 6.66
CA TRP A 346 -4.65 29.00 7.41
C TRP A 346 -3.46 28.65 8.31
N VAL A 347 -2.24 28.78 7.80
CA VAL A 347 -1.01 28.56 8.55
C VAL A 347 -0.95 29.49 9.75
N GLU A 348 -1.20 30.78 9.55
CA GLU A 348 -1.15 31.79 10.63
C GLU A 348 -2.25 31.54 11.68
N LYS A 349 -3.49 31.34 11.24
CA LYS A 349 -4.63 31.05 12.12
C LYS A 349 -4.41 29.85 13.04
N ASN A 350 -3.65 28.85 12.59
CA ASN A 350 -3.42 27.62 13.34
C ASN A 350 -2.07 27.58 14.07
N ARG A 351 -1.24 28.59 13.97
CA ARG A 351 0.12 28.64 14.55
C ARG A 351 0.14 28.34 16.04
N GLU A 352 -0.69 29.01 16.82
CA GLU A 352 -0.76 28.81 18.28
C GLU A 352 -1.35 27.43 18.64
N ARG A 353 -2.38 26.99 17.93
CA ARG A 353 -2.97 25.65 18.15
C ARG A 353 -1.99 24.51 17.86
N ALA A 354 -1.10 24.72 16.90
CA ALA A 354 -0.12 23.73 16.48
C ALA A 354 0.88 23.38 17.59
N ARG A 355 1.11 24.27 18.56
CA ARG A 355 1.96 24.00 19.75
C ARG A 355 1.41 22.86 20.62
N GLY A 356 0.10 22.64 20.59
CA GLY A 356 -0.56 21.56 21.32
C GLY A 356 -0.78 20.26 20.51
N TRP A 357 -0.41 20.23 19.23
CA TRP A 357 -0.57 19.05 18.40
C TRP A 357 0.52 18.01 18.67
N HIS A 358 0.19 16.73 18.53
CA HIS A 358 1.17 15.66 18.69
C HIS A 358 2.13 15.55 17.51
N ALA A 359 1.68 15.95 16.32
CA ALA A 359 2.47 16.01 15.11
C ALA A 359 1.97 17.14 14.21
N LEU A 360 2.89 17.80 13.48
CA LEU A 360 2.50 18.77 12.48
C LEU A 360 1.98 18.07 11.22
N PRO A 361 0.98 18.67 10.54
CA PRO A 361 0.55 18.20 9.24
C PRO A 361 1.71 18.13 8.25
N ARG A 362 1.71 17.13 7.37
CA ARG A 362 2.78 16.92 6.38
C ARG A 362 2.97 18.09 5.45
N PHE A 363 1.90 18.73 5.05
CA PHE A 363 1.99 19.90 4.17
C PHE A 363 2.69 21.10 4.82
N ILE A 364 2.83 21.12 6.16
CA ILE A 364 3.65 22.09 6.88
C ILE A 364 5.12 21.64 6.86
N THR A 365 5.39 20.39 7.28
CA THR A 365 6.77 19.90 7.42
C THR A 365 7.48 19.69 6.09
N ASP A 366 6.75 19.35 5.04
CA ASP A 366 7.29 19.10 3.70
C ASP A 366 7.49 20.40 2.88
N ASN A 367 6.97 21.55 3.36
CA ASN A 367 6.99 22.83 2.66
C ASN A 367 7.52 24.00 3.52
N PRO A 368 8.67 23.87 4.16
CA PRO A 368 9.18 24.90 5.07
C PRO A 368 9.43 26.24 4.38
N ALA A 369 9.72 26.24 3.06
CA ALA A 369 9.95 27.46 2.28
C ALA A 369 8.74 28.40 2.20
N TYR A 370 7.53 27.86 2.43
CA TYR A 370 6.28 28.63 2.38
C TYR A 370 5.70 28.91 3.77
N ILE A 371 6.42 28.57 4.83
CA ILE A 371 6.00 28.79 6.21
C ILE A 371 6.81 29.94 6.79
N VAL A 372 6.18 31.09 7.01
CA VAL A 372 6.82 32.25 7.61
C VAL A 372 6.94 32.04 9.13
N GLY A 373 8.17 32.15 9.66
CA GLY A 373 8.46 32.04 11.08
C GLY A 373 8.49 30.60 11.63
N GLU A 374 8.78 30.45 12.91
CA GLU A 374 8.81 29.13 13.56
C GLU A 374 7.40 28.58 13.78
N TYR A 375 7.16 27.38 13.27
CA TYR A 375 5.99 26.57 13.61
C TYR A 375 6.39 25.60 14.73
N GLY A 376 5.69 25.66 15.87
CA GLY A 376 6.06 24.92 17.08
C GLY A 376 6.33 23.43 16.82
N ARG A 377 7.36 22.87 17.46
CA ARG A 377 7.66 21.44 17.37
C ARG A 377 6.76 20.66 18.33
N PRO A 378 5.89 19.77 17.83
CA PRO A 378 5.09 18.91 18.70
C PRO A 378 5.98 17.94 19.47
N LYS A 379 5.58 17.59 20.68
CA LYS A 379 6.23 16.54 21.45
C LYS A 379 5.93 15.19 20.80
N PRO A 380 6.94 14.38 20.44
CA PRO A 380 6.71 13.05 19.90
C PRO A 380 5.98 12.19 20.92
N ARG A 381 4.99 11.42 20.46
CA ARG A 381 4.35 10.38 21.30
C ARG A 381 5.37 9.28 21.60
N PRO A 382 5.45 8.82 22.86
CA PRO A 382 6.13 7.56 23.13
C PRO A 382 5.41 6.44 22.38
N VAL A 383 6.15 5.69 21.59
CA VAL A 383 5.60 4.54 20.86
C VAL A 383 5.93 3.29 21.63
N GLU A 384 4.96 2.74 22.32
CA GLU A 384 5.04 1.38 22.84
C GLU A 384 4.76 0.40 21.70
N VAL A 385 5.81 -0.11 21.08
CA VAL A 385 5.70 -1.32 20.27
C VAL A 385 5.76 -2.48 21.26
N PRO A 386 4.70 -3.28 21.40
CA PRO A 386 4.74 -4.42 22.30
C PRO A 386 5.93 -5.32 21.94
N PRO A 387 6.87 -5.58 22.87
CA PRO A 387 8.07 -6.37 22.56
C PRO A 387 7.72 -7.77 22.05
N GLU A 388 6.55 -8.27 22.45
CA GLU A 388 6.01 -9.58 22.12
C GLU A 388 5.54 -9.73 20.66
N LEU A 389 5.27 -8.62 19.98
CA LEU A 389 4.86 -8.59 18.57
C LEU A 389 6.03 -8.31 17.62
N LYS A 390 7.26 -8.26 18.12
CA LYS A 390 8.44 -8.14 17.25
C LYS A 390 8.47 -9.32 16.29
N SER A 391 8.70 -9.01 15.02
CA SER A 391 8.90 -10.01 13.98
C SER A 391 9.97 -11.02 14.42
N PRO A 392 9.79 -12.35 14.21
CA PRO A 392 10.87 -13.30 14.39
C PRO A 392 12.09 -12.83 13.61
N LYS A 393 13.31 -13.16 14.06
CA LYS A 393 14.54 -12.82 13.32
C LYS A 393 14.37 -13.18 11.85
N GLU A 394 14.14 -12.17 11.05
CA GLU A 394 13.99 -12.31 9.62
C GLU A 394 15.37 -12.48 9.00
N LEU A 395 15.44 -13.26 7.93
CA LEU A 395 16.64 -13.30 7.10
C LEU A 395 16.91 -11.90 6.55
N PRO A 396 18.17 -11.51 6.32
CA PRO A 396 18.50 -10.23 5.72
C PRO A 396 17.70 -10.04 4.43
N ARG A 397 16.86 -9.01 4.40
CA ARG A 397 16.04 -8.67 3.24
C ARG A 397 16.76 -7.63 2.41
N PHE A 398 16.72 -7.82 1.11
CA PHE A 398 17.15 -6.79 0.18
C PHE A 398 16.04 -5.76 0.01
N GLU A 399 16.41 -4.49 0.10
CA GLU A 399 15.52 -3.36 -0.12
C GLU A 399 15.88 -2.69 -1.44
N GLY A 400 15.01 -2.80 -2.44
CA GLY A 400 15.23 -2.26 -3.78
C GLY A 400 14.35 -2.94 -4.82
N SER A 401 14.61 -2.69 -6.11
CA SER A 401 13.92 -3.39 -7.19
C SER A 401 14.48 -4.81 -7.37
N PHE A 402 13.67 -5.70 -7.94
CA PHE A 402 14.13 -7.05 -8.24
C PHE A 402 15.32 -7.03 -9.23
N GLN A 403 15.34 -6.09 -10.15
CA GLN A 403 16.45 -5.87 -11.07
C GLN A 403 17.75 -5.57 -10.31
N GLN A 404 17.71 -4.61 -9.38
CA GLN A 404 18.87 -4.25 -8.56
C GLN A 404 19.36 -5.44 -7.74
N PHE A 405 18.45 -6.21 -7.14
CA PHE A 405 18.80 -7.40 -6.38
C PHE A 405 19.49 -8.45 -7.24
N ALA A 406 18.95 -8.72 -8.42
CA ALA A 406 19.53 -9.69 -9.35
C ALA A 406 20.89 -9.23 -9.90
N ASP A 407 21.05 -7.93 -10.18
CA ASP A 407 22.31 -7.36 -10.66
C ASP A 407 23.41 -7.41 -9.59
N GLU A 408 23.06 -7.12 -8.32
CA GLU A 408 24.01 -7.28 -7.22
C GLU A 408 24.44 -8.75 -7.02
N VAL A 409 23.48 -9.68 -7.05
CA VAL A 409 23.78 -11.11 -6.92
C VAL A 409 24.66 -11.59 -8.09
N ARG A 410 24.37 -11.11 -9.31
CA ARG A 410 25.19 -11.42 -10.49
C ARG A 410 26.61 -10.89 -10.34
N LYS A 411 26.78 -9.64 -9.91
CA LYS A 411 28.10 -9.02 -9.71
C LYS A 411 28.92 -9.77 -8.67
N LYS A 412 28.30 -10.32 -7.62
CA LYS A 412 28.96 -11.10 -6.58
C LYS A 412 29.26 -12.54 -6.98
N GLY A 413 28.37 -13.16 -7.76
CA GLY A 413 28.50 -14.54 -8.22
C GLY A 413 28.22 -15.62 -7.17
N PHE A 414 27.91 -15.27 -5.93
CA PHE A 414 27.61 -16.20 -4.84
C PHE A 414 26.45 -15.71 -3.95
N SER A 415 25.86 -16.64 -3.16
CA SER A 415 24.76 -16.35 -2.24
C SER A 415 25.29 -15.90 -0.88
N GLU A 416 24.75 -14.80 -0.35
CA GLU A 416 24.97 -14.31 1.01
C GLU A 416 23.87 -14.75 1.98
N GLY A 417 22.87 -15.46 1.47
CA GLY A 417 21.69 -15.87 2.25
C GLY A 417 20.69 -14.75 2.44
N ARG A 418 20.70 -13.75 1.55
CA ARG A 418 19.71 -12.67 1.50
C ARG A 418 18.43 -13.14 0.81
N THR A 419 17.35 -12.46 1.10
CA THR A 419 16.05 -12.69 0.47
C THR A 419 15.47 -11.36 -0.02
N MET A 420 14.70 -11.43 -1.10
CA MET A 420 13.89 -10.30 -1.54
C MET A 420 12.42 -10.70 -1.54
N TRP A 421 11.60 -9.90 -0.91
CA TRP A 421 10.14 -10.04 -0.98
C TRP A 421 9.63 -9.55 -2.34
N ILE A 422 8.78 -10.33 -3.01
CA ILE A 422 8.26 -9.99 -4.35
C ILE A 422 6.73 -10.03 -4.44
N GLY A 423 6.03 -10.48 -3.41
CA GLY A 423 4.57 -10.52 -3.43
C GLY A 423 3.97 -11.44 -2.37
N LEU A 424 2.69 -11.72 -2.54
CA LEU A 424 1.90 -12.58 -1.67
C LEU A 424 1.27 -13.72 -2.47
N LEU A 425 1.02 -14.85 -1.81
CA LEU A 425 0.16 -15.88 -2.37
C LEU A 425 -1.23 -15.30 -2.68
N ASP A 426 -1.74 -15.62 -3.88
CA ASP A 426 -3.11 -15.27 -4.27
C ASP A 426 -4.12 -15.94 -3.32
N ASN A 427 -5.22 -15.25 -3.01
CA ASN A 427 -6.24 -15.75 -2.08
C ASN A 427 -6.90 -17.06 -2.57
N VAL A 428 -7.00 -17.25 -3.89
CA VAL A 428 -7.52 -18.51 -4.45
C VAL A 428 -6.57 -19.67 -4.16
N VAL A 429 -5.26 -19.42 -4.26
CA VAL A 429 -4.21 -20.39 -3.92
C VAL A 429 -4.23 -20.71 -2.43
N VAL A 430 -4.38 -19.70 -1.58
CA VAL A 430 -4.47 -19.90 -0.13
C VAL A 430 -5.65 -20.78 0.24
N LYS A 431 -6.82 -20.56 -0.38
CA LYS A 431 -8.02 -21.38 -0.17
C LYS A 431 -7.81 -22.82 -0.66
N ASP A 432 -7.21 -23.00 -1.83
CA ASP A 432 -6.92 -24.32 -2.39
C ASP A 432 -5.96 -25.12 -1.50
N LEU A 433 -4.87 -24.50 -1.03
CA LEU A 433 -3.92 -25.13 -0.13
C LEU A 433 -4.55 -25.48 1.22
N HIS A 434 -5.36 -24.60 1.79
CA HIS A 434 -6.11 -24.87 3.02
C HIS A 434 -7.09 -26.03 2.85
N GLY A 435 -7.80 -26.09 1.71
CA GLY A 435 -8.70 -27.21 1.36
C GLY A 435 -7.98 -28.55 1.29
N LYS A 436 -6.69 -28.56 1.00
CA LYS A 436 -5.80 -29.74 1.00
C LYS A 436 -5.13 -30.02 2.35
N GLY A 437 -5.48 -29.26 3.40
CA GLY A 437 -4.89 -29.42 4.73
C GLY A 437 -3.49 -28.80 4.86
N VAL A 438 -3.02 -28.02 3.89
CA VAL A 438 -1.71 -27.34 3.97
C VAL A 438 -1.85 -26.08 4.81
N LEU A 439 -1.29 -26.09 6.01
CA LEU A 439 -1.22 -24.90 6.88
C LEU A 439 -0.03 -24.04 6.47
N LEU A 440 -0.32 -22.85 5.96
CA LEU A 440 0.71 -21.88 5.57
C LEU A 440 1.24 -21.13 6.79
N GLU A 441 2.56 -21.10 6.97
CA GLU A 441 3.21 -20.30 8.03
C GLU A 441 3.25 -18.80 7.68
N THR A 442 3.30 -18.47 6.39
CA THR A 442 3.26 -17.12 5.86
C THR A 442 2.62 -17.12 4.48
N HIS A 443 2.15 -15.97 4.03
CA HIS A 443 1.70 -15.78 2.64
C HIS A 443 2.75 -15.03 1.80
N ASP A 444 3.86 -14.61 2.40
CA ASP A 444 4.93 -13.90 1.71
C ASP A 444 5.58 -14.81 0.66
N ILE A 445 5.78 -14.27 -0.53
CA ILE A 445 6.61 -14.88 -1.58
C ILE A 445 7.92 -14.13 -1.63
N VAL A 446 9.01 -14.86 -1.49
CA VAL A 446 10.37 -14.29 -1.53
C VAL A 446 11.25 -14.99 -2.55
N VAL A 447 12.21 -14.26 -3.08
CA VAL A 447 13.30 -14.81 -3.88
C VAL A 447 14.55 -14.87 -3.02
N PRO A 448 15.05 -16.06 -2.68
CA PRO A 448 16.39 -16.19 -2.11
C PRO A 448 17.45 -15.87 -3.15
N ASP A 449 18.52 -15.19 -2.77
CA ASP A 449 19.67 -14.92 -3.68
C ASP A 449 20.27 -16.21 -4.27
N GLN A 450 20.22 -17.31 -3.50
CA GLN A 450 20.60 -18.65 -3.98
C GLN A 450 19.83 -19.09 -5.23
N ALA A 451 18.55 -18.71 -5.37
CA ALA A 451 17.76 -19.05 -6.55
C ALA A 451 18.27 -18.30 -7.79
N ILE A 452 18.72 -17.05 -7.61
CA ILE A 452 19.31 -16.24 -8.67
C ILE A 452 20.69 -16.80 -9.07
N VAL A 453 21.56 -17.10 -8.12
CA VAL A 453 22.88 -17.74 -8.37
C VAL A 453 22.71 -19.03 -9.14
N LYS A 454 21.77 -19.89 -8.71
CA LYS A 454 21.47 -21.15 -9.42
C LYS A 454 20.99 -20.89 -10.86
N TYR A 455 20.17 -19.88 -11.06
CA TYR A 455 19.68 -19.52 -12.39
C TYR A 455 20.81 -19.01 -13.30
N LEU A 456 21.73 -18.21 -12.77
CA LEU A 456 22.87 -17.67 -13.50
C LEU A 456 23.91 -18.76 -13.88
N ASN A 457 24.12 -19.74 -12.99
CA ASN A 457 25.08 -20.84 -13.21
C ASN A 457 24.52 -21.93 -14.13
N HIS A 458 23.21 -22.00 -14.31
CA HIS A 458 22.55 -22.98 -15.18
C HIS A 458 21.54 -22.26 -16.10
N PRO A 459 22.04 -21.41 -17.02
CA PRO A 459 21.16 -20.72 -17.94
C PRO A 459 20.44 -21.73 -18.85
N LYS A 460 19.15 -21.47 -19.09
CA LYS A 460 18.32 -22.31 -19.96
C LYS A 460 18.38 -21.86 -21.43
N GLU A 461 19.50 -21.27 -21.84
CA GLU A 461 19.67 -20.62 -23.15
C GLU A 461 19.41 -21.57 -24.32
N GLY A 462 19.94 -22.81 -24.25
CA GLY A 462 19.75 -23.81 -25.31
C GLY A 462 18.30 -24.26 -25.53
N LYS A 463 17.34 -23.84 -24.66
CA LYS A 463 15.93 -24.15 -24.76
C LYS A 463 15.07 -22.91 -25.02
N GLY A 464 15.67 -21.74 -25.23
CA GLY A 464 14.94 -20.47 -25.36
C GLY A 464 14.08 -20.11 -24.15
N ALA A 465 14.41 -20.65 -22.97
CA ALA A 465 13.62 -20.51 -21.75
C ALA A 465 14.21 -19.49 -20.75
N THR A 466 15.23 -18.74 -21.18
CA THR A 466 15.88 -17.74 -20.35
C THR A 466 15.11 -16.43 -20.36
N VAL A 467 14.88 -15.85 -19.17
CA VAL A 467 14.38 -14.48 -19.03
C VAL A 467 15.58 -13.56 -19.14
N SER A 468 15.60 -12.68 -20.12
CA SER A 468 16.65 -11.68 -20.29
C SER A 468 16.66 -10.69 -19.12
N THR A 469 17.81 -10.10 -18.85
CA THR A 469 18.02 -9.27 -17.64
C THR A 469 17.18 -8.01 -17.60
N ASP A 470 16.90 -7.40 -18.74
CA ASP A 470 16.01 -6.25 -18.92
C ASP A 470 14.53 -6.59 -18.62
N ARG A 471 14.19 -7.89 -18.59
CA ARG A 471 12.82 -8.40 -18.37
C ARG A 471 12.58 -8.98 -16.97
N TYR A 472 13.50 -8.83 -16.04
CA TYR A 472 13.35 -9.38 -14.68
C TYR A 472 12.14 -8.81 -13.92
N ASN A 473 11.67 -7.62 -14.25
CA ASN A 473 10.43 -7.08 -13.69
C ASN A 473 9.19 -7.90 -14.04
N GLU A 474 9.22 -8.71 -15.11
CA GLU A 474 8.13 -9.59 -15.48
C GLU A 474 7.97 -10.77 -14.51
N ILE A 475 9.04 -11.17 -13.82
CA ILE A 475 9.01 -12.16 -12.73
C ILE A 475 8.14 -11.65 -11.59
N VAL A 476 8.30 -10.37 -11.25
CA VAL A 476 7.48 -9.72 -10.22
C VAL A 476 6.02 -9.57 -10.69
N LYS A 477 5.80 -9.25 -11.98
CA LYS A 477 4.47 -9.20 -12.59
C LYS A 477 3.78 -10.56 -12.54
N ALA A 478 4.50 -11.65 -12.85
CA ALA A 478 3.95 -13.00 -12.80
C ALA A 478 3.39 -13.37 -11.42
N ILE A 479 4.00 -12.87 -10.34
CA ILE A 479 3.51 -13.10 -8.97
C ILE A 479 2.32 -12.20 -8.64
N ASN A 480 2.37 -10.91 -9.01
CA ASN A 480 1.38 -9.93 -8.53
C ASN A 480 0.15 -9.79 -9.43
N ILE A 481 0.29 -10.05 -10.72
CA ILE A 481 -0.78 -10.00 -11.73
C ILE A 481 -0.74 -11.23 -12.65
N PRO A 482 -0.77 -12.45 -12.10
CA PRO A 482 -0.67 -13.65 -12.91
C PRO A 482 -1.84 -13.76 -13.90
N SER A 483 -1.54 -14.15 -15.14
CA SER A 483 -2.56 -14.55 -16.11
C SER A 483 -3.26 -15.84 -15.65
N HIS A 484 -2.47 -16.80 -15.18
CA HIS A 484 -2.95 -18.07 -14.62
C HIS A 484 -2.04 -18.54 -13.49
N ILE A 485 -2.61 -19.38 -12.61
CA ILE A 485 -1.86 -20.05 -11.54
C ILE A 485 -2.16 -21.53 -11.61
N TYR A 486 -1.13 -22.35 -11.60
CA TYR A 486 -1.22 -23.81 -11.63
C TYR A 486 -0.53 -24.44 -10.43
N GLU A 487 -0.90 -25.67 -10.13
CA GLU A 487 -0.14 -26.57 -9.28
C GLU A 487 0.60 -27.59 -10.17
N ASP A 488 1.87 -27.72 -9.99
CA ASP A 488 2.65 -28.82 -10.57
C ASP A 488 2.34 -30.10 -9.77
N MET A 489 1.68 -31.07 -10.41
CA MET A 489 1.16 -32.27 -9.76
C MET A 489 2.24 -33.18 -9.20
N LYS A 490 3.46 -33.10 -9.75
CA LYS A 490 4.61 -33.90 -9.33
C LYS A 490 5.32 -33.26 -8.15
N SER A 491 5.69 -32.00 -8.24
CA SER A 491 6.46 -31.29 -7.22
C SER A 491 5.61 -30.62 -6.15
N LYS A 492 4.30 -30.53 -6.36
CA LYS A 492 3.34 -29.76 -5.53
C LYS A 492 3.69 -28.28 -5.41
N ALA A 493 4.52 -27.78 -6.32
CA ALA A 493 4.86 -26.38 -6.42
C ALA A 493 3.75 -25.58 -7.09
N LEU A 494 3.63 -24.33 -6.71
CA LEU A 494 2.77 -23.37 -7.39
C LEU A 494 3.51 -22.79 -8.60
N VAL A 495 2.82 -22.67 -9.70
CA VAL A 495 3.35 -22.16 -10.96
C VAL A 495 2.55 -20.94 -11.37
N TYR A 496 3.13 -19.78 -11.19
CA TYR A 496 2.58 -18.50 -11.63
C TYR A 496 3.02 -18.21 -13.05
N VAL A 497 2.12 -17.82 -13.91
CA VAL A 497 2.44 -17.45 -15.29
C VAL A 497 1.89 -16.07 -15.64
N TYR A 498 2.66 -15.34 -16.43
CA TYR A 498 2.31 -14.03 -16.95
C TYR A 498 2.48 -14.05 -18.47
N THR A 499 1.41 -13.74 -19.20
CA THR A 499 1.43 -13.67 -20.66
C THR A 499 2.19 -12.43 -21.10
N HIS A 500 3.18 -12.62 -21.96
CA HIS A 500 3.98 -11.50 -22.45
C HIS A 500 3.17 -10.69 -23.48
N PRO A 501 3.02 -9.36 -23.29
CA PRO A 501 2.15 -8.55 -24.15
C PRO A 501 2.62 -8.45 -25.61
N TYR A 502 3.93 -8.69 -25.86
CA TYR A 502 4.52 -8.54 -27.21
C TYR A 502 5.01 -9.84 -27.84
N GLU A 503 4.87 -10.97 -27.16
CA GLU A 503 5.26 -12.29 -27.68
C GLU A 503 4.11 -13.30 -27.52
N PRO A 504 3.16 -13.34 -28.45
CA PRO A 504 2.03 -14.27 -28.39
C PRO A 504 2.49 -15.72 -28.25
N GLY A 505 1.84 -16.47 -27.36
CA GLY A 505 2.12 -17.89 -27.12
C GLY A 505 3.33 -18.18 -26.21
N ARG A 506 3.99 -17.15 -25.67
CA ARG A 506 5.08 -17.29 -24.66
C ARG A 506 4.68 -16.64 -23.35
N MET A 507 4.99 -17.31 -22.26
CA MET A 507 4.66 -16.85 -20.90
C MET A 507 5.89 -16.84 -20.02
N VAL A 508 5.98 -15.85 -19.12
CA VAL A 508 6.94 -15.88 -18.01
C VAL A 508 6.38 -16.79 -16.93
N LYS A 509 7.13 -17.80 -16.56
CA LYS A 509 6.81 -18.81 -15.56
C LYS A 509 7.64 -18.60 -14.32
N VAL A 510 7.01 -18.58 -13.15
CA VAL A 510 7.66 -18.49 -11.83
C VAL A 510 7.18 -19.65 -10.96
N VAL A 511 8.11 -20.45 -10.46
CA VAL A 511 7.82 -21.63 -9.63
C VAL A 511 8.04 -21.29 -8.17
N VAL A 512 7.00 -21.41 -7.36
CA VAL A 512 6.98 -21.08 -5.94
C VAL A 512 6.71 -22.34 -5.12
N HIS A 513 7.60 -22.65 -4.19
CA HIS A 513 7.39 -23.73 -3.23
C HIS A 513 6.79 -23.18 -1.94
N PRO A 514 5.58 -23.59 -1.57
CA PRO A 514 4.95 -23.20 -0.30
C PRO A 514 5.74 -23.75 0.90
N ASN A 515 5.70 -23.01 2.02
CA ASN A 515 6.32 -23.39 3.29
C ASN A 515 7.78 -23.87 3.17
N TYR A 516 8.54 -23.27 2.26
CA TYR A 516 9.94 -23.62 2.06
C TYR A 516 10.77 -23.17 3.27
N ARG A 517 11.50 -24.13 3.86
CA ARG A 517 12.39 -23.86 5.00
C ARG A 517 13.79 -23.51 4.50
N PHE A 518 14.27 -22.34 4.88
CA PHE A 518 15.61 -21.88 4.60
C PHE A 518 16.24 -21.32 5.88
N LYS A 519 17.34 -21.94 6.33
CA LYS A 519 17.92 -21.69 7.66
C LYS A 519 16.84 -21.87 8.75
N LYS A 520 16.51 -20.82 9.52
CA LYS A 520 15.50 -20.86 10.59
C LYS A 520 14.18 -20.21 10.20
N ALA A 521 14.04 -19.76 8.94
CA ALA A 521 12.84 -19.09 8.45
C ALA A 521 12.04 -20.01 7.52
N VAL A 522 10.72 -19.83 7.51
CA VAL A 522 9.79 -20.51 6.61
C VAL A 522 9.05 -19.45 5.82
N PHE A 523 9.03 -19.59 4.50
CA PHE A 523 8.36 -18.69 3.57
C PHE A 523 8.02 -19.42 2.26
N ASN A 524 7.26 -18.78 1.36
CA ASN A 524 7.01 -19.34 0.05
C ASN A 524 8.13 -18.86 -0.89
N ALA A 525 8.99 -19.80 -1.31
CA ALA A 525 10.22 -19.47 -2.03
C ALA A 525 10.07 -19.62 -3.53
N VAL A 526 10.48 -18.60 -4.27
CA VAL A 526 10.76 -18.77 -5.70
C VAL A 526 11.98 -19.68 -5.85
N LYS A 527 11.82 -20.79 -6.55
CA LYS A 527 12.87 -21.79 -6.80
C LYS A 527 13.42 -21.73 -8.20
N SER A 528 12.61 -21.33 -9.15
CA SER A 528 13.03 -21.15 -10.54
C SER A 528 12.06 -20.22 -11.26
N PHE A 529 12.56 -19.62 -12.32
CA PHE A 529 11.77 -18.84 -13.26
C PHE A 529 12.32 -19.06 -14.69
N GLY A 530 11.54 -18.66 -15.68
CA GLY A 530 11.92 -18.81 -17.08
C GLY A 530 10.77 -18.48 -18.01
N VAL A 531 11.01 -18.61 -19.31
CA VAL A 531 9.99 -18.47 -20.35
C VAL A 531 9.49 -19.85 -20.74
N VAL A 532 8.21 -19.98 -20.97
CA VAL A 532 7.55 -21.25 -21.37
C VAL A 532 6.54 -20.96 -22.48
N SER A 533 6.35 -21.93 -23.37
CA SER A 533 5.26 -21.88 -24.34
C SER A 533 3.92 -22.14 -23.66
N GLU A 534 2.87 -21.46 -24.10
CA GLU A 534 1.49 -21.64 -23.61
C GLU A 534 1.06 -23.11 -23.73
N LYS A 535 1.37 -23.75 -24.84
CA LYS A 535 1.06 -25.19 -25.07
C LYS A 535 1.62 -26.11 -23.99
N ASN A 536 2.77 -25.77 -23.41
CA ASN A 536 3.38 -26.58 -22.34
C ASN A 536 2.67 -26.43 -21.00
N MET A 537 1.81 -25.42 -20.83
CA MET A 537 1.02 -25.22 -19.63
C MET A 537 -0.37 -25.88 -19.72
N GLU A 538 -0.75 -26.36 -20.89
CA GLU A 538 -2.02 -27.06 -21.14
C GLU A 538 -1.97 -28.56 -20.82
N ASP A 539 -0.78 -29.09 -20.46
CA ASP A 539 -0.64 -30.49 -20.05
C ASP A 539 -1.33 -30.75 -18.70
N GLY A 540 -2.59 -31.15 -18.77
CA GLY A 540 -3.41 -31.45 -17.59
C GLY A 540 -2.90 -32.60 -16.70
N LYS A 541 -1.95 -33.43 -17.18
CA LYS A 541 -1.29 -34.46 -16.37
C LYS A 541 -0.21 -33.85 -15.49
N GLN A 542 0.46 -32.80 -15.97
CA GLN A 542 1.54 -32.13 -15.24
C GLN A 542 1.00 -30.95 -14.42
N TYR A 543 0.07 -30.20 -14.93
CA TYR A 543 -0.39 -28.95 -14.33
C TYR A 543 -1.89 -28.95 -14.07
N ARG A 544 -2.27 -28.73 -12.81
CA ARG A 544 -3.67 -28.50 -12.42
C ARG A 544 -3.90 -26.99 -12.31
N LYS A 545 -4.82 -26.44 -13.08
CA LYS A 545 -5.17 -25.02 -13.03
C LYS A 545 -5.87 -24.69 -11.70
N ILE A 546 -5.41 -23.62 -11.01
CA ILE A 546 -6.00 -23.09 -9.78
C ILE A 546 -6.75 -21.79 -10.07
N LYS A 547 -6.19 -20.95 -10.95
CA LYS A 547 -6.75 -19.66 -11.36
C LYS A 547 -6.58 -19.43 -12.85
#